data_67f8d0dd6241883a02dad06bf052c2cd
#
_entry.id   67f8d0dd6241883a02dad06bf052c2cd
#
_cell.length_a   1.000
_cell.length_b   1.000
_cell.length_c   1.000
_cell.angle_alpha   90.00
_cell.angle_beta   90.00
_cell.angle_gamma   90.00
#
_symmetry.space_group_name_H-M   'P 1'
#
loop_
_entity.id
_entity.type
_entity.pdbx_description
1 polymer ?
#
loop_
_entity_poly.entity_id
_entity_poly.type
_entity_poly.pdbx_seq_one_letter_code
_entity_poly.pdbx_strand_id
1 'polypeptide(L)'
;MGFSAESAKRVKEALGMRPPLVELTEENRREFARIASCRIDGEKGKIVIEASAEGIPVSDDKYYYLFAVESYEEEIAKDSTYLEQEYKDEAVEFQVERNFTGTEVSRKFVVAVKKNGGYVAVSRPHYITNPEAAAKRRSDGRKPSTKKGLLVDPNKLRSQELDDLGVKHAAYNIPVSRILGQTTDGIHPTIHYTYNGKSYSFNGQVMSEYDLVFGILSAKGIEITAILLNDVSASYPQTIHPLARQGIGSAPYYAFNASDQSGTECLAAVGAFLAERYSSASSGRGLVENWVIGNEINARKEWNYMEYVDLKTYVGEYAKAFRTFYNAIKSTNGSCRVYISLDQQWNRNNSSSGNYDGRDILDEFNRQIKAEGDIEWGLAIHPYNVPLTTPYLWDPSKLVKDSADTSMVTMANIHVVTDYLRQEIFLTEDGEVRSVILSELGYTSLKGEEVQAAAIAYAYKIAEANQHIDSILFSRQTDAAEEIAQGLAMGLNRADGSHKYAYQIYKYMDTEQEGQYTGFAKSMIGISDWSQIIKKR
;
A
#
# COMPACT_ATOMS: atom_id res chain seq x y z
N MET A 1 -10.23 4.21 -31.79
CA MET A 1 -9.94 2.92 -32.43
C MET A 1 -8.43 2.90 -32.70
N GLY A 2 -7.64 2.33 -31.80
CA GLY A 2 -6.21 2.14 -32.01
C GLY A 2 -5.99 0.89 -32.87
N PHE A 3 -5.22 1.01 -33.93
CA PHE A 3 -4.73 -0.15 -34.66
C PHE A 3 -3.81 -0.94 -33.74
N SER A 4 -3.96 -2.26 -33.67
CA SER A 4 -3.03 -3.12 -32.95
C SER A 4 -1.62 -3.00 -33.56
N ALA A 5 -0.56 -3.17 -32.75
CA ALA A 5 0.83 -3.16 -33.24
C ALA A 5 1.03 -4.13 -34.41
N GLU A 6 0.36 -5.27 -34.40
CA GLU A 6 0.37 -6.27 -35.46
C GLU A 6 -0.29 -5.75 -36.76
N SER A 7 -1.36 -4.97 -36.66
CA SER A 7 -2.02 -4.36 -37.85
C SER A 7 -1.12 -3.29 -38.46
N ALA A 8 -0.41 -2.51 -37.65
CA ALA A 8 0.55 -1.51 -38.13
C ALA A 8 1.76 -2.19 -38.81
N LYS A 9 2.26 -3.31 -38.22
CA LYS A 9 3.34 -4.13 -38.78
C LYS A 9 2.96 -4.68 -40.18
N ARG A 10 1.81 -5.29 -40.31
CA ARG A 10 1.31 -5.81 -41.60
C ARG A 10 1.19 -4.75 -42.69
N VAL A 11 0.78 -3.53 -42.34
CA VAL A 11 0.70 -2.40 -43.28
C VAL A 11 2.10 -1.97 -43.72
N LYS A 12 3.08 -1.84 -42.80
CA LYS A 12 4.46 -1.48 -43.10
C LYS A 12 5.14 -2.54 -43.99
N GLU A 13 4.96 -3.83 -43.68
CA GLU A 13 5.46 -4.95 -44.49
C GLU A 13 4.88 -4.96 -45.92
N ALA A 14 3.55 -4.72 -46.05
CA ALA A 14 2.89 -4.61 -47.34
C ALA A 14 3.39 -3.42 -48.17
N LEU A 15 3.88 -2.36 -47.53
CA LEU A 15 4.47 -1.18 -48.17
C LEU A 15 5.98 -1.33 -48.41
N GLY A 16 6.62 -2.46 -48.03
CA GLY A 16 8.06 -2.69 -48.16
C GLY A 16 8.92 -1.76 -47.31
N MET A 17 8.35 -1.13 -46.27
CA MET A 17 9.05 -0.24 -45.37
C MET A 17 9.90 -1.05 -44.38
N ARG A 18 11.22 -0.78 -44.36
CA ARG A 18 12.13 -1.34 -43.34
C ARG A 18 12.17 -0.40 -42.14
N PRO A 19 12.21 -0.95 -40.90
CA PRO A 19 12.39 -0.12 -39.72
C PRO A 19 13.69 0.71 -39.83
N PRO A 20 13.69 1.97 -39.36
CA PRO A 20 14.90 2.80 -39.39
C PRO A 20 15.95 2.24 -38.44
N LEU A 21 17.24 2.35 -38.86
CA LEU A 21 18.37 2.10 -37.97
C LEU A 21 18.60 3.32 -37.09
N VAL A 22 18.73 3.15 -35.78
CA VAL A 22 18.87 4.22 -34.80
C VAL A 22 20.17 4.06 -34.02
N GLU A 23 20.97 5.11 -34.00
CA GLU A 23 22.16 5.16 -33.13
C GLU A 23 21.74 5.41 -31.67
N LEU A 24 22.32 4.60 -30.78
CA LEU A 24 22.12 4.71 -29.33
C LEU A 24 23.08 5.74 -28.74
N THR A 25 22.56 6.70 -28.00
CA THR A 25 23.28 7.67 -27.17
C THR A 25 23.03 7.38 -25.69
N GLU A 26 23.83 7.95 -24.80
CA GLU A 26 23.57 7.86 -23.35
C GLU A 26 22.20 8.46 -22.93
N GLU A 27 21.70 9.42 -23.69
CA GLU A 27 20.44 10.10 -23.41
C GLU A 27 19.21 9.24 -23.81
N ASN A 28 19.29 8.54 -24.97
CA ASN A 28 18.14 7.81 -25.52
C ASN A 28 18.16 6.31 -25.25
N ARG A 29 19.28 5.70 -24.88
CA ARG A 29 19.43 4.26 -24.85
C ARG A 29 18.41 3.54 -23.95
N ARG A 30 18.15 4.06 -22.74
CA ARG A 30 17.23 3.43 -21.77
C ARG A 30 15.75 3.64 -22.09
N GLU A 31 15.43 4.55 -22.98
CA GLU A 31 14.07 4.83 -23.45
C GLU A 31 13.85 4.30 -24.88
N PHE A 32 14.86 3.67 -25.47
CA PHE A 32 14.79 3.25 -26.85
C PHE A 32 13.77 2.12 -27.05
N ALA A 33 13.80 1.10 -26.18
CA ALA A 33 12.81 0.04 -26.15
C ALA A 33 11.92 0.20 -24.91
N ARG A 34 10.62 0.04 -25.09
CA ARG A 34 9.64 0.03 -24.01
C ARG A 34 9.14 -1.39 -23.79
N ILE A 35 9.29 -1.90 -22.56
CA ILE A 35 8.58 -3.10 -22.13
C ILE A 35 7.12 -2.72 -21.92
N ALA A 36 6.25 -3.24 -22.77
CA ALA A 36 4.81 -2.96 -22.77
C ALA A 36 4.06 -3.90 -21.84
N SER A 37 4.55 -5.15 -21.70
CA SER A 37 3.97 -6.18 -20.84
C SER A 37 5.09 -7.03 -20.24
N CYS A 38 4.96 -7.40 -18.96
CA CYS A 38 5.81 -8.36 -18.28
C CYS A 38 4.93 -9.14 -17.30
N ARG A 39 4.52 -10.35 -17.68
CA ARG A 39 3.50 -11.10 -16.94
C ARG A 39 3.84 -12.58 -16.85
N ILE A 40 3.39 -13.22 -15.78
CA ILE A 40 3.34 -14.67 -15.68
C ILE A 40 2.15 -15.19 -16.49
N ASP A 41 2.42 -16.01 -17.49
CA ASP A 41 1.41 -16.82 -18.17
C ASP A 41 1.26 -18.15 -17.41
N GLY A 42 0.17 -18.28 -16.67
CA GLY A 42 -0.09 -19.45 -15.83
C GLY A 42 -0.37 -20.73 -16.64
N GLU A 43 -0.86 -20.61 -17.86
CA GLU A 43 -1.15 -21.76 -18.74
C GLU A 43 0.13 -22.31 -19.35
N LYS A 44 1.02 -21.44 -19.80
CA LYS A 44 2.32 -21.81 -20.36
C LYS A 44 3.37 -22.13 -19.31
N GLY A 45 3.18 -21.69 -18.04
CA GLY A 45 4.19 -21.82 -16.99
C GLY A 45 5.43 -20.94 -17.23
N LYS A 46 5.27 -19.84 -17.98
CA LYS A 46 6.36 -18.94 -18.40
C LYS A 46 6.13 -17.52 -17.93
N ILE A 47 7.22 -16.74 -17.94
CA ILE A 47 7.14 -15.28 -17.87
C ILE A 47 7.23 -14.80 -19.31
N VAL A 48 6.25 -14.01 -19.73
CA VAL A 48 6.17 -13.42 -21.07
C VAL A 48 6.46 -11.93 -20.96
N ILE A 49 7.43 -11.45 -21.73
CA ILE A 49 7.84 -10.05 -21.77
C ILE A 49 7.70 -9.55 -23.21
N GLU A 50 6.83 -8.58 -23.41
CA GLU A 50 6.62 -7.92 -24.69
C GLU A 50 7.30 -6.55 -24.68
N ALA A 51 8.15 -6.29 -25.67
CA ALA A 51 8.82 -5.01 -25.82
C ALA A 51 8.63 -4.45 -27.22
N SER A 52 8.64 -3.12 -27.34
CA SER A 52 8.51 -2.41 -28.61
C SER A 52 9.50 -1.25 -28.69
N ALA A 53 9.90 -0.90 -29.93
CA ALA A 53 10.78 0.23 -30.22
C ALA A 53 10.41 0.89 -31.55
N GLU A 54 10.75 2.17 -31.70
CA GLU A 54 10.50 2.93 -32.96
C GLU A 54 11.70 2.79 -33.91
N GLY A 55 12.13 1.56 -34.21
CA GLY A 55 13.23 1.27 -35.09
C GLY A 55 14.14 0.17 -34.55
N ILE A 56 15.26 -0.05 -35.23
CA ILE A 56 16.26 -1.07 -34.89
C ILE A 56 17.52 -0.39 -34.37
N PRO A 57 18.00 -0.70 -33.15
CA PRO A 57 19.20 -0.10 -32.60
C PRO A 57 20.45 -0.62 -33.29
N VAL A 58 21.37 0.28 -33.63
CA VAL A 58 22.69 -0.10 -34.14
C VAL A 58 23.50 -0.73 -33.02
N SER A 59 23.96 -1.96 -33.27
CA SER A 59 24.74 -2.73 -32.29
C SER A 59 25.61 -3.77 -32.99
N ASP A 60 26.39 -4.57 -32.24
CA ASP A 60 27.36 -5.52 -32.76
C ASP A 60 26.73 -6.70 -33.55
N ASP A 61 25.46 -7.02 -33.25
CA ASP A 61 24.72 -8.14 -33.84
C ASP A 61 23.25 -7.84 -34.09
N LYS A 62 22.46 -8.87 -34.45
CA LYS A 62 21.04 -8.76 -34.82
C LYS A 62 20.08 -9.16 -33.72
N TYR A 63 20.55 -9.21 -32.45
CA TYR A 63 19.75 -9.73 -31.35
C TYR A 63 19.46 -8.66 -30.29
N TYR A 64 18.26 -8.73 -29.71
CA TYR A 64 17.98 -8.25 -28.37
C TYR A 64 18.27 -9.34 -27.36
N TYR A 65 18.67 -8.95 -26.18
CA TYR A 65 18.97 -9.83 -25.04
C TYR A 65 18.14 -9.41 -23.84
N LEU A 66 17.51 -10.36 -23.18
CA LEU A 66 16.75 -10.13 -21.96
C LEU A 66 17.61 -10.45 -20.75
N PHE A 67 17.69 -9.52 -19.80
CA PHE A 67 18.35 -9.72 -18.50
C PHE A 67 17.35 -9.60 -17.37
N ALA A 68 17.62 -10.29 -16.26
CA ALA A 68 17.01 -9.99 -14.96
C ALA A 68 18.05 -9.29 -14.07
N VAL A 69 17.63 -8.20 -13.42
CA VAL A 69 18.41 -7.47 -12.43
C VAL A 69 17.68 -7.48 -11.09
N GLU A 70 18.40 -7.38 -10.00
CA GLU A 70 17.79 -7.32 -8.68
C GLU A 70 17.03 -6.00 -8.49
N SER A 71 16.02 -5.99 -7.60
CA SER A 71 15.15 -4.80 -7.40
C SER A 71 15.91 -3.55 -6.97
N TYR A 72 17.03 -3.71 -6.26
CA TYR A 72 17.91 -2.63 -5.81
C TYR A 72 18.98 -2.22 -6.85
N GLU A 73 19.08 -2.93 -7.97
CA GLU A 73 20.02 -2.65 -9.06
C GLU A 73 19.35 -1.87 -10.18
N GLU A 74 20.10 -0.94 -10.78
CA GLU A 74 19.63 -0.11 -11.90
C GLU A 74 20.34 -0.47 -13.22
N GLU A 75 21.45 -1.22 -13.15
CA GLU A 75 22.28 -1.58 -14.28
C GLU A 75 22.47 -3.10 -14.37
N ILE A 76 22.72 -3.58 -15.58
CA ILE A 76 23.11 -4.96 -15.80
C ILE A 76 24.55 -5.14 -15.27
N ALA A 77 24.75 -6.04 -14.32
CA ALA A 77 26.09 -6.33 -13.81
C ALA A 77 26.97 -6.95 -14.91
N LYS A 78 28.28 -6.65 -14.89
CA LYS A 78 29.21 -7.08 -15.95
C LYS A 78 29.26 -8.60 -16.16
N ASP A 79 29.07 -9.35 -15.08
CA ASP A 79 29.12 -10.82 -15.09
C ASP A 79 27.73 -11.46 -15.25
N SER A 80 26.69 -10.67 -15.51
CA SER A 80 25.34 -11.17 -15.72
C SER A 80 25.24 -11.96 -17.03
N THR A 81 24.49 -13.05 -16.98
CA THR A 81 24.10 -13.82 -18.18
C THR A 81 22.69 -13.42 -18.59
N TYR A 82 22.48 -13.32 -19.90
CA TYR A 82 21.12 -13.10 -20.42
C TYR A 82 20.25 -14.36 -20.23
N LEU A 83 18.98 -14.14 -20.08
CA LEU A 83 17.98 -15.19 -19.90
C LEU A 83 17.51 -15.74 -21.25
N GLU A 84 17.30 -14.85 -22.23
CA GLU A 84 16.75 -15.16 -23.55
C GLU A 84 17.29 -14.16 -24.56
N GLN A 85 17.29 -14.53 -25.84
CA GLN A 85 17.62 -13.64 -26.96
C GLN A 85 16.63 -13.79 -28.10
N GLU A 86 16.27 -12.67 -28.74
CA GLU A 86 15.38 -12.64 -29.87
C GLU A 86 15.93 -11.77 -31.00
N TYR A 87 15.56 -12.08 -32.25
CA TYR A 87 15.92 -11.22 -33.37
C TYR A 87 15.32 -9.83 -33.22
N LYS A 88 16.09 -8.80 -33.55
CA LYS A 88 15.62 -7.41 -33.49
C LYS A 88 14.49 -7.18 -34.47
N ASP A 89 13.40 -6.66 -33.95
CA ASP A 89 12.25 -6.13 -34.67
C ASP A 89 11.68 -4.94 -33.89
N GLU A 90 10.75 -4.16 -34.46
CA GLU A 90 10.01 -3.07 -33.75
C GLU A 90 9.14 -3.62 -32.60
N ALA A 91 8.78 -4.88 -32.63
CA ALA A 91 8.12 -5.57 -31.53
C ALA A 91 8.78 -6.95 -31.32
N VAL A 92 9.04 -7.30 -30.07
CA VAL A 92 9.66 -8.55 -29.68
C VAL A 92 9.00 -9.13 -28.44
N GLU A 93 8.87 -10.48 -28.41
CA GLU A 93 8.37 -11.23 -27.25
C GLU A 93 9.48 -12.15 -26.75
N PHE A 94 9.77 -12.10 -25.46
CA PHE A 94 10.65 -13.05 -24.77
C PHE A 94 9.81 -13.97 -23.89
N GLN A 95 10.18 -15.26 -23.83
CA GLN A 95 9.52 -16.27 -23.01
C GLN A 95 10.52 -16.95 -22.10
N VAL A 96 10.51 -16.62 -20.81
CA VAL A 96 11.42 -17.18 -19.81
C VAL A 96 10.72 -18.27 -19.02
N GLU A 97 11.37 -19.43 -18.85
CA GLU A 97 10.85 -20.51 -18.01
C GLU A 97 10.82 -20.08 -16.54
N ARG A 98 9.69 -20.36 -15.87
CA ARG A 98 9.59 -20.14 -14.43
C ARG A 98 10.41 -21.15 -13.65
N ASN A 99 11.17 -20.69 -12.68
CA ASN A 99 11.90 -21.58 -11.78
C ASN A 99 11.08 -22.01 -10.55
N PHE A 100 9.85 -21.52 -10.38
CA PHE A 100 8.92 -21.79 -9.26
C PHE A 100 9.50 -21.54 -7.85
N THR A 101 10.66 -20.88 -7.75
CA THR A 101 11.26 -20.52 -6.45
C THR A 101 10.66 -19.23 -5.88
N GLY A 102 9.96 -18.46 -6.71
CA GLY A 102 9.39 -17.15 -6.35
C GLY A 102 10.38 -16.00 -6.42
N THR A 103 11.66 -16.28 -6.77
CA THR A 103 12.68 -15.24 -6.89
C THR A 103 12.46 -14.36 -8.12
N GLU A 104 11.87 -14.91 -9.17
CA GLU A 104 11.58 -14.16 -10.40
C GLU A 104 10.63 -12.98 -10.18
N VAL A 105 9.69 -13.08 -9.24
CA VAL A 105 8.71 -11.99 -8.96
C VAL A 105 9.35 -10.79 -8.25
N SER A 106 10.52 -10.97 -7.65
CA SER A 106 11.25 -9.89 -6.96
C SER A 106 12.23 -9.15 -7.87
N ARG A 107 12.47 -9.65 -9.09
CA ARG A 107 13.43 -9.09 -10.04
C ARG A 107 12.76 -8.16 -11.06
N LYS A 108 13.61 -7.32 -11.67
CA LYS A 108 13.24 -6.48 -12.82
C LYS A 108 13.83 -7.08 -14.10
N PHE A 109 13.11 -6.95 -15.21
CA PHE A 109 13.56 -7.40 -16.52
C PHE A 109 14.00 -6.19 -17.36
N VAL A 110 15.08 -6.37 -18.12
CA VAL A 110 15.72 -5.31 -18.92
C VAL A 110 16.06 -5.87 -20.29
N VAL A 111 15.67 -5.15 -21.33
CA VAL A 111 16.10 -5.45 -22.71
C VAL A 111 17.42 -4.75 -22.99
N ALA A 112 18.36 -5.48 -23.55
CA ALA A 112 19.70 -5.01 -23.89
C ALA A 112 20.11 -5.35 -25.33
N VAL A 113 21.15 -4.70 -25.80
CA VAL A 113 21.87 -5.07 -27.04
C VAL A 113 23.36 -5.24 -26.77
N LYS A 114 24.04 -5.94 -27.64
CA LYS A 114 25.51 -6.07 -27.59
C LYS A 114 26.15 -4.89 -28.29
N LYS A 115 27.03 -4.16 -27.60
CA LYS A 115 27.77 -3.02 -28.14
C LYS A 115 29.21 -3.01 -27.63
N ASN A 116 30.19 -2.96 -28.55
CA ASN A 116 31.62 -3.01 -28.23
C ASN A 116 32.01 -4.24 -27.38
N GLY A 117 31.39 -5.40 -27.64
CA GLY A 117 31.63 -6.64 -26.93
C GLY A 117 31.00 -6.79 -25.56
N GLY A 118 30.31 -5.76 -25.05
CA GLY A 118 29.53 -5.76 -23.81
C GLY A 118 28.02 -5.64 -24.04
N TYR A 119 27.22 -5.74 -22.98
CA TYR A 119 25.78 -5.55 -23.04
C TYR A 119 25.39 -4.16 -22.53
N VAL A 120 24.50 -3.50 -23.27
CA VAL A 120 24.02 -2.15 -22.97
C VAL A 120 22.48 -2.20 -22.88
N ALA A 121 21.93 -1.81 -21.75
CA ALA A 121 20.50 -1.72 -21.56
C ALA A 121 19.88 -0.69 -22.52
N VAL A 122 18.79 -1.09 -23.19
CA VAL A 122 18.04 -0.24 -24.14
C VAL A 122 16.58 -0.03 -23.69
N SER A 123 16.17 -0.62 -22.57
CA SER A 123 14.92 -0.34 -21.91
C SER A 123 15.15 0.10 -20.46
N ARG A 124 14.14 0.71 -19.85
CA ARG A 124 14.05 0.78 -18.39
C ARG A 124 13.80 -0.60 -17.80
N PRO A 125 14.23 -0.86 -16.54
CA PRO A 125 13.85 -2.06 -15.83
C PRO A 125 12.32 -2.13 -15.64
N HIS A 126 11.76 -3.35 -15.70
CA HIS A 126 10.33 -3.56 -15.55
C HIS A 126 10.03 -4.80 -14.72
N TYR A 127 9.14 -4.70 -13.74
CA TYR A 127 8.71 -5.82 -12.91
C TYR A 127 7.62 -6.66 -13.59
N ILE A 128 7.44 -7.89 -13.09
CA ILE A 128 6.22 -8.66 -13.31
C ILE A 128 5.04 -7.89 -12.68
N THR A 129 3.96 -7.67 -13.46
CA THR A 129 2.81 -6.89 -13.03
C THR A 129 1.72 -7.73 -12.36
N ASN A 130 1.75 -9.06 -12.51
CA ASN A 130 0.78 -10.00 -11.94
C ASN A 130 1.42 -11.06 -11.01
N PRO A 131 2.11 -10.66 -9.91
CA PRO A 131 2.78 -11.61 -9.02
C PRO A 131 1.80 -12.60 -8.36
N GLU A 132 0.49 -12.27 -8.26
CA GLU A 132 -0.57 -13.16 -7.78
C GLU A 132 -0.76 -14.40 -8.66
N ALA A 133 -0.30 -14.39 -9.91
CA ALA A 133 -0.28 -15.58 -10.75
C ALA A 133 0.71 -16.66 -10.25
N ALA A 134 1.69 -16.24 -9.41
CA ALA A 134 2.60 -17.15 -8.72
C ALA A 134 2.07 -17.63 -7.36
N ALA A 135 0.94 -17.10 -6.90
CA ALA A 135 0.46 -17.32 -5.54
C ALA A 135 0.18 -18.79 -5.23
N LYS A 136 0.73 -19.23 -4.10
CA LYS A 136 0.49 -20.58 -3.57
C LYS A 136 -0.87 -20.69 -2.90
N ARG A 137 -1.46 -19.57 -2.49
CA ARG A 137 -2.73 -19.49 -1.76
C ARG A 137 -3.62 -18.40 -2.36
N ARG A 138 -4.91 -18.68 -2.34
CA ARG A 138 -5.97 -17.71 -2.65
C ARG A 138 -7.04 -17.90 -1.60
N SER A 139 -7.41 -16.83 -0.93
CA SER A 139 -8.56 -16.84 -0.01
C SER A 139 -9.80 -16.36 -0.74
N ASP A 140 -10.95 -16.91 -0.41
CA ASP A 140 -12.21 -16.30 -0.81
C ASP A 140 -12.34 -14.97 -0.06
N GLY A 141 -12.26 -13.86 -0.80
CA GLY A 141 -12.35 -12.52 -0.22
C GLY A 141 -13.67 -12.36 0.54
N ARG A 142 -13.59 -11.79 1.75
CA ARG A 142 -14.80 -11.42 2.49
C ARG A 142 -15.47 -10.26 1.79
N LYS A 143 -16.81 -10.21 1.88
CA LYS A 143 -17.60 -9.05 1.47
C LYS A 143 -18.30 -8.51 2.72
N PRO A 144 -17.66 -7.57 3.44
CA PRO A 144 -18.26 -6.97 4.62
C PRO A 144 -19.60 -6.31 4.30
N SER A 145 -20.58 -6.47 5.21
CA SER A 145 -21.92 -5.93 5.02
C SER A 145 -22.04 -4.43 5.35
N THR A 146 -21.00 -3.85 5.94
CA THR A 146 -20.92 -2.46 6.38
C THR A 146 -19.48 -1.98 6.28
N LYS A 147 -19.27 -0.67 6.21
CA LYS A 147 -17.94 -0.05 6.24
C LYS A 147 -17.40 0.19 7.65
N LYS A 148 -18.19 -0.17 8.71
CA LYS A 148 -17.83 0.08 10.11
C LYS A 148 -16.56 -0.63 10.52
N GLY A 149 -15.56 0.13 10.99
CA GLY A 149 -14.29 -0.39 11.44
C GLY A 149 -13.73 0.33 12.67
N LEU A 150 -12.84 -0.35 13.38
CA LEU A 150 -12.17 0.17 14.57
C LEU A 150 -10.69 -0.22 14.59
N LEU A 151 -9.86 0.65 15.20
CA LEU A 151 -8.62 0.24 15.83
C LEU A 151 -9.00 -0.46 17.14
N VAL A 152 -8.85 -1.79 17.15
CA VAL A 152 -9.38 -2.63 18.23
C VAL A 152 -8.49 -2.62 19.48
N ASP A 153 -9.15 -2.72 20.64
CA ASP A 153 -8.45 -2.94 21.92
C ASP A 153 -8.23 -4.45 22.13
N PRO A 154 -6.97 -4.93 22.15
CA PRO A 154 -6.66 -6.35 22.32
C PRO A 154 -7.20 -6.93 23.63
N ASN A 155 -7.40 -6.11 24.67
CA ASN A 155 -7.96 -6.55 25.95
C ASN A 155 -9.46 -6.86 25.88
N LYS A 156 -10.15 -6.32 24.86
CA LYS A 156 -11.60 -6.46 24.67
C LYS A 156 -12.00 -7.45 23.57
N LEU A 157 -11.05 -8.08 22.88
CA LEU A 157 -11.32 -9.00 21.77
C LEU A 157 -12.27 -10.15 22.11
N ARG A 158 -12.20 -10.65 23.35
CA ARG A 158 -13.05 -11.76 23.83
C ARG A 158 -14.42 -11.30 24.36
N SER A 159 -14.64 -10.00 24.47
CA SER A 159 -15.94 -9.43 24.85
C SER A 159 -16.93 -9.49 23.68
N GLN A 160 -18.19 -9.20 23.98
CA GLN A 160 -19.25 -9.07 22.95
C GLN A 160 -19.25 -7.70 22.25
N GLU A 161 -18.35 -6.78 22.65
CA GLU A 161 -18.41 -5.37 22.16
C GLU A 161 -18.30 -5.25 20.65
N LEU A 162 -17.37 -6.00 20.01
CA LEU A 162 -17.22 -5.91 18.56
C LEU A 162 -18.45 -6.43 17.80
N ASP A 163 -19.10 -7.45 18.34
CA ASP A 163 -20.36 -7.99 17.80
C ASP A 163 -21.49 -7.01 18.02
N ASP A 164 -21.62 -6.47 19.23
CA ASP A 164 -22.62 -5.45 19.59
C ASP A 164 -22.50 -4.16 18.76
N LEU A 165 -21.28 -3.74 18.48
CA LEU A 165 -21.00 -2.57 17.65
C LEU A 165 -21.20 -2.84 16.15
N GLY A 166 -21.37 -4.10 15.74
CA GLY A 166 -21.51 -4.48 14.34
C GLY A 166 -20.23 -4.23 13.51
N VAL A 167 -19.05 -4.33 14.13
CA VAL A 167 -17.77 -4.10 13.48
C VAL A 167 -17.50 -5.17 12.42
N LYS A 168 -17.10 -4.74 11.21
CA LYS A 168 -16.73 -5.63 10.11
C LYS A 168 -15.33 -5.38 9.55
N HIS A 169 -14.67 -4.33 10.01
CA HIS A 169 -13.28 -4.02 9.67
C HIS A 169 -12.48 -3.71 10.93
N ALA A 170 -11.24 -4.18 11.00
CA ALA A 170 -10.34 -3.88 12.11
C ALA A 170 -8.93 -3.58 11.59
N ALA A 171 -8.25 -2.59 12.19
CA ALA A 171 -6.85 -2.34 11.93
C ALA A 171 -5.99 -2.73 13.14
N TYR A 172 -4.77 -3.21 12.85
CA TYR A 172 -3.80 -3.55 13.87
C TYR A 172 -2.35 -3.36 13.39
N ASN A 173 -1.51 -2.75 14.22
CA ASN A 173 -0.13 -2.42 13.91
C ASN A 173 0.81 -3.61 14.11
N ILE A 174 1.74 -3.81 13.18
CA ILE A 174 2.83 -4.78 13.27
C ILE A 174 4.18 -4.07 13.11
N PRO A 175 4.79 -3.59 14.19
CA PRO A 175 6.19 -3.17 14.14
C PRO A 175 7.08 -4.37 13.81
N VAL A 176 7.81 -4.31 12.70
CA VAL A 176 8.59 -5.46 12.20
C VAL A 176 9.73 -5.85 13.14
N SER A 177 10.27 -4.90 13.91
CA SER A 177 11.29 -5.16 14.93
C SER A 177 10.79 -6.09 16.04
N ARG A 178 9.50 -6.03 16.38
CA ARG A 178 8.91 -6.88 17.42
C ARG A 178 8.79 -8.33 16.99
N ILE A 179 8.46 -8.57 15.73
CA ILE A 179 8.27 -9.92 15.20
C ILE A 179 9.57 -10.58 14.77
N LEU A 180 10.60 -9.80 14.41
CA LEU A 180 11.90 -10.31 13.99
C LEU A 180 12.81 -10.59 15.19
N GLY A 181 13.47 -11.74 15.17
CA GLY A 181 14.43 -12.16 16.19
C GLY A 181 14.07 -13.45 16.88
N GLN A 182 14.87 -13.83 17.85
CA GLN A 182 14.66 -15.05 18.64
C GLN A 182 13.68 -14.80 19.77
N THR A 183 12.95 -15.85 20.13
CA THR A 183 12.13 -15.84 21.34
C THR A 183 13.02 -16.00 22.57
N THR A 184 12.73 -15.22 23.62
CA THR A 184 13.54 -15.18 24.85
C THR A 184 12.77 -15.59 26.10
N ASP A 185 11.46 -15.89 26.00
CA ASP A 185 10.61 -16.18 27.14
C ASP A 185 10.77 -17.63 27.71
N GLY A 186 11.49 -18.50 27.01
CA GLY A 186 11.69 -19.90 27.38
C GLY A 186 10.45 -20.79 27.23
N ILE A 187 9.33 -20.27 26.74
CA ILE A 187 8.05 -20.97 26.60
C ILE A 187 7.73 -21.21 25.12
N HIS A 188 7.79 -20.15 24.32
CA HIS A 188 7.47 -20.21 22.90
C HIS A 188 8.73 -20.53 22.06
N PRO A 189 8.65 -21.42 21.07
CA PRO A 189 9.77 -21.66 20.17
C PRO A 189 10.01 -20.44 19.25
N THR A 190 11.26 -20.17 18.92
CA THR A 190 11.59 -19.30 17.79
C THR A 190 11.06 -19.93 16.50
N ILE A 191 10.40 -19.15 15.67
CA ILE A 191 9.90 -19.60 14.38
C ILE A 191 10.98 -19.33 13.32
N HIS A 192 11.46 -20.39 12.69
CA HIS A 192 12.40 -20.28 11.58
C HIS A 192 11.66 -20.33 10.25
N TYR A 193 11.90 -19.36 9.39
CA TYR A 193 11.30 -19.27 8.07
C TYR A 193 12.39 -19.17 7.00
N THR A 194 12.38 -20.08 6.06
CA THR A 194 13.34 -20.07 4.95
C THR A 194 12.74 -19.35 3.76
N TYR A 195 13.40 -18.28 3.33
CA TYR A 195 13.05 -17.51 2.14
C TYR A 195 14.29 -17.40 1.24
N ASN A 196 14.17 -17.81 -0.02
CA ASN A 196 15.28 -17.82 -1.01
C ASN A 196 16.58 -18.43 -0.48
N GLY A 197 16.47 -19.55 0.24
CA GLY A 197 17.62 -20.28 0.78
C GLY A 197 18.24 -19.68 2.05
N LYS A 198 17.77 -18.52 2.53
CA LYS A 198 18.18 -17.89 3.80
C LYS A 198 17.16 -18.14 4.88
N SER A 199 17.63 -18.38 6.11
CA SER A 199 16.76 -18.56 7.28
C SER A 199 16.61 -17.25 8.05
N TYR A 200 15.35 -16.89 8.35
CA TYR A 200 14.97 -15.74 9.16
C TYR A 200 14.30 -16.24 10.43
N SER A 201 14.56 -15.58 11.55
CA SER A 201 13.99 -15.92 12.84
C SER A 201 12.87 -14.96 13.21
N PHE A 202 11.74 -15.50 13.64
CA PHE A 202 10.61 -14.73 14.14
C PHE A 202 10.33 -15.09 15.59
N ASN A 203 10.03 -14.07 16.40
CA ASN A 203 9.74 -14.21 17.82
C ASN A 203 8.39 -14.92 18.02
N GLY A 204 8.42 -16.18 18.47
CA GLY A 204 7.23 -17.02 18.62
C GLY A 204 6.25 -16.50 19.67
N GLN A 205 6.73 -15.84 20.75
CA GLN A 205 5.85 -15.21 21.74
C GLN A 205 5.04 -14.10 21.09
N VAL A 206 5.70 -13.15 20.45
CA VAL A 206 5.05 -12.02 19.77
C VAL A 206 4.11 -12.52 18.67
N MET A 207 4.54 -13.52 17.88
CA MET A 207 3.67 -14.10 16.86
C MET A 207 2.44 -14.79 17.45
N SER A 208 2.52 -15.36 18.66
CA SER A 208 1.34 -15.95 19.33
C SER A 208 0.33 -14.89 19.77
N GLU A 209 0.79 -13.67 20.12
CA GLU A 209 -0.09 -12.53 20.41
C GLU A 209 -0.87 -12.09 19.18
N TYR A 210 -0.19 -11.96 18.02
CA TYR A 210 -0.85 -11.64 16.75
C TYR A 210 -1.78 -12.76 16.28
N ASP A 211 -1.40 -14.02 16.44
CA ASP A 211 -2.26 -15.18 16.14
C ASP A 211 -3.58 -15.13 16.91
N LEU A 212 -3.51 -14.74 18.18
CA LEU A 212 -4.70 -14.59 19.02
C LEU A 212 -5.60 -13.45 18.51
N VAL A 213 -5.02 -12.27 18.24
CA VAL A 213 -5.76 -11.11 17.75
C VAL A 213 -6.44 -11.43 16.42
N PHE A 214 -5.66 -11.85 15.43
CA PHE A 214 -6.19 -12.10 14.08
C PHE A 214 -7.10 -13.33 14.02
N GLY A 215 -6.81 -14.35 14.81
CA GLY A 215 -7.68 -15.53 14.94
C GLY A 215 -9.07 -15.19 15.46
N ILE A 216 -9.15 -14.37 16.52
CA ILE A 216 -10.45 -13.93 17.08
C ILE A 216 -11.19 -13.04 16.11
N LEU A 217 -10.53 -12.03 15.52
CA LEU A 217 -11.15 -11.12 14.56
C LEU A 217 -11.69 -11.89 13.34
N SER A 218 -10.89 -12.82 12.81
CA SER A 218 -11.30 -13.68 11.69
C SER A 218 -12.50 -14.56 12.04
N ALA A 219 -12.52 -15.15 13.25
CA ALA A 219 -13.64 -15.97 13.71
C ALA A 219 -14.95 -15.17 13.85
N LYS A 220 -14.85 -13.87 14.14
CA LYS A 220 -15.99 -12.93 14.15
C LYS A 220 -16.40 -12.44 12.76
N GLY A 221 -15.73 -12.88 11.69
CA GLY A 221 -16.01 -12.45 10.33
C GLY A 221 -15.59 -11.01 10.05
N ILE A 222 -14.62 -10.49 10.78
CA ILE A 222 -14.08 -9.12 10.63
C ILE A 222 -12.91 -9.16 9.64
N GLU A 223 -12.94 -8.29 8.63
CA GLU A 223 -11.85 -8.06 7.68
C GLU A 223 -10.70 -7.33 8.39
N ILE A 224 -9.48 -7.81 8.21
CA ILE A 224 -8.32 -7.32 8.94
C ILE A 224 -7.40 -6.51 8.03
N THR A 225 -7.06 -5.32 8.50
CA THR A 225 -6.03 -4.45 7.91
C THR A 225 -4.82 -4.46 8.85
N ALA A 226 -3.70 -5.04 8.41
CA ALA A 226 -2.45 -5.02 9.14
C ALA A 226 -1.54 -3.91 8.63
N ILE A 227 -1.02 -3.08 9.54
CA ILE A 227 -0.16 -1.93 9.22
C ILE A 227 1.27 -2.29 9.60
N LEU A 228 2.15 -2.43 8.60
CA LEU A 228 3.56 -2.74 8.80
C LEU A 228 4.34 -1.47 9.11
N LEU A 229 4.97 -1.44 10.28
CA LEU A 229 5.74 -0.31 10.78
C LEU A 229 7.21 -0.72 10.93
N ASN A 230 8.12 0.20 10.65
CA ASN A 230 9.56 -0.07 10.69
C ASN A 230 10.23 0.71 11.82
N ASP A 231 10.44 0.07 12.95
CA ASP A 231 11.27 0.58 14.02
C ASP A 231 12.59 -0.21 14.14
N VAL A 232 13.46 0.15 15.05
CA VAL A 232 14.82 -0.40 15.13
C VAL A 232 14.81 -1.80 15.71
N SER A 233 15.31 -2.76 14.94
CA SER A 233 15.58 -4.12 15.39
C SER A 233 17.07 -4.33 15.64
N ALA A 234 17.43 -4.76 16.87
CA ALA A 234 18.80 -5.12 17.19
C ALA A 234 19.29 -6.36 16.41
N SER A 235 18.38 -7.31 16.12
CA SER A 235 18.69 -8.56 15.40
C SER A 235 18.69 -8.40 13.88
N TYR A 236 17.94 -7.42 13.37
CA TYR A 236 17.76 -7.18 11.93
C TYR A 236 17.88 -5.68 11.58
N PRO A 237 19.06 -5.04 11.87
CA PRO A 237 19.24 -3.61 11.64
C PRO A 237 19.17 -3.22 10.15
N GLN A 238 19.31 -4.18 9.25
CA GLN A 238 19.20 -3.98 7.80
C GLN A 238 17.81 -3.59 7.33
N THR A 239 16.75 -3.72 8.14
CA THR A 239 15.40 -3.24 7.79
C THR A 239 15.33 -1.72 7.69
N ILE A 240 16.23 -1.01 8.39
CA ILE A 240 16.28 0.46 8.40
C ILE A 240 17.06 0.96 7.17
N HIS A 241 16.41 1.84 6.41
CA HIS A 241 17.02 2.47 5.23
C HIS A 241 18.35 3.17 5.58
N PRO A 242 19.42 3.05 4.76
CA PRO A 242 20.70 3.71 5.03
C PRO A 242 20.60 5.19 5.37
N LEU A 243 19.77 5.95 4.64
CA LEU A 243 19.53 7.38 4.90
C LEU A 243 18.66 7.64 6.15
N ALA A 244 18.17 6.62 6.83
CA ALA A 244 17.43 6.79 8.09
C ALA A 244 18.30 6.51 9.31
N ARG A 245 19.43 5.83 9.15
CA ARG A 245 20.28 5.35 10.27
C ARG A 245 20.86 6.47 11.13
N GLN A 246 21.19 7.61 10.54
CA GLN A 246 21.71 8.78 11.26
C GLN A 246 20.67 9.41 12.20
N GLY A 247 19.40 9.26 11.88
CA GLY A 247 18.29 9.82 12.67
C GLY A 247 17.62 8.83 13.63
N ILE A 248 18.25 7.70 13.92
CA ILE A 248 17.73 6.75 14.92
C ILE A 248 17.55 7.43 16.26
N GLY A 249 16.34 7.34 16.85
CA GLY A 249 15.92 8.02 18.07
C GLY A 249 15.18 9.34 17.85
N SER A 250 15.09 9.85 16.60
CA SER A 250 14.38 11.09 16.30
C SER A 250 12.90 10.89 15.91
N ALA A 251 12.51 9.67 15.57
CA ALA A 251 11.14 9.32 15.18
C ALA A 251 10.78 7.92 15.71
N PRO A 252 9.49 7.60 15.85
CA PRO A 252 9.06 6.25 16.23
C PRO A 252 9.26 5.23 15.10
N TYR A 253 9.13 5.65 13.84
CA TYR A 253 9.24 4.77 12.68
C TYR A 253 10.11 5.36 11.58
N TYR A 254 10.72 4.48 10.79
CA TYR A 254 11.74 4.78 9.80
C TYR A 254 11.41 4.16 8.44
N ALA A 255 11.96 4.73 7.36
CA ALA A 255 11.83 4.17 6.03
C ALA A 255 12.40 2.74 5.96
N PHE A 256 11.69 1.86 5.27
CA PHE A 256 12.11 0.50 4.98
C PHE A 256 13.29 0.47 4.01
N ASN A 257 14.24 -0.44 4.22
CA ASN A 257 15.40 -0.60 3.38
C ASN A 257 15.18 -1.61 2.25
N ALA A 258 14.96 -1.13 1.04
CA ALA A 258 15.02 -1.91 -0.18
C ALA A 258 16.11 -1.40 -1.15
N SER A 259 17.14 -0.69 -0.61
CA SER A 259 18.23 -0.13 -1.39
C SER A 259 19.45 -1.04 -1.50
N ASP A 260 19.47 -2.16 -0.77
CA ASP A 260 20.53 -3.17 -0.80
C ASP A 260 19.95 -4.60 -0.68
N GLN A 261 20.78 -5.58 -1.00
CA GLN A 261 20.40 -6.99 -0.97
C GLN A 261 19.86 -7.42 0.41
N SER A 262 20.57 -7.06 1.48
CA SER A 262 20.26 -7.57 2.82
C SER A 262 18.93 -7.03 3.35
N GLY A 263 18.63 -5.76 3.08
CA GLY A 263 17.35 -5.14 3.40
C GLY A 263 16.22 -5.72 2.56
N THR A 264 16.37 -5.70 1.25
CA THR A 264 15.36 -6.21 0.30
C THR A 264 14.94 -7.64 0.60
N GLU A 265 15.91 -8.56 0.77
CA GLU A 265 15.61 -9.96 1.07
C GLU A 265 14.92 -10.13 2.44
N CYS A 266 15.31 -9.33 3.44
CA CYS A 266 14.67 -9.35 4.75
C CYS A 266 13.22 -8.87 4.68
N LEU A 267 12.94 -7.76 3.99
CA LEU A 267 11.58 -7.25 3.80
C LEU A 267 10.70 -8.25 3.04
N ALA A 268 11.23 -8.85 1.96
CA ALA A 268 10.52 -9.88 1.20
C ALA A 268 10.21 -11.12 2.07
N ALA A 269 11.16 -11.56 2.90
CA ALA A 269 10.93 -12.66 3.83
C ALA A 269 9.85 -12.35 4.87
N VAL A 270 9.84 -11.12 5.41
CA VAL A 270 8.78 -10.65 6.33
C VAL A 270 7.43 -10.66 5.64
N GLY A 271 7.32 -10.07 4.45
CA GLY A 271 6.08 -10.04 3.68
C GLY A 271 5.54 -11.42 3.35
N ALA A 272 6.39 -12.31 2.86
CA ALA A 272 6.03 -13.69 2.53
C ALA A 272 5.60 -14.49 3.78
N PHE A 273 6.38 -14.40 4.87
CA PHE A 273 6.06 -15.07 6.14
C PHE A 273 4.70 -14.66 6.68
N LEU A 274 4.43 -13.35 6.75
CA LEU A 274 3.17 -12.82 7.28
C LEU A 274 1.98 -13.21 6.38
N ALA A 275 2.12 -13.06 5.06
CA ALA A 275 1.07 -13.43 4.10
C ALA A 275 0.78 -14.93 4.10
N GLU A 276 1.78 -15.79 4.34
CA GLU A 276 1.58 -17.22 4.49
C GLU A 276 0.91 -17.57 5.82
N ARG A 277 1.38 -16.98 6.92
CA ARG A 277 0.86 -17.25 8.26
C ARG A 277 -0.60 -16.86 8.40
N TYR A 278 -0.98 -15.72 7.86
CA TYR A 278 -2.33 -15.16 7.95
C TYR A 278 -3.12 -15.28 6.63
N SER A 279 -3.06 -16.46 6.01
CA SER A 279 -3.66 -16.72 4.70
C SER A 279 -5.02 -17.43 4.76
N SER A 280 -5.52 -17.80 5.94
CA SER A 280 -6.75 -18.57 6.04
C SER A 280 -7.49 -18.31 7.34
N ALA A 281 -8.78 -17.97 7.23
CA ALA A 281 -9.67 -17.80 8.39
C ALA A 281 -9.83 -19.09 9.22
N SER A 282 -9.70 -20.26 8.58
CA SER A 282 -9.84 -21.57 9.23
C SER A 282 -8.57 -22.08 9.90
N SER A 283 -7.43 -21.37 9.75
CA SER A 283 -6.15 -21.81 10.30
C SER A 283 -6.06 -21.67 11.84
N GLY A 284 -7.02 -21.01 12.48
CA GLY A 284 -6.97 -20.59 13.88
C GLY A 284 -6.05 -19.38 14.13
N ARG A 285 -5.23 -18.97 13.15
CA ARG A 285 -4.37 -17.78 13.22
C ARG A 285 -5.01 -16.56 12.59
N GLY A 286 -6.00 -16.75 11.73
CA GLY A 286 -6.74 -15.73 11.05
C GLY A 286 -6.31 -15.48 9.61
N LEU A 287 -7.07 -14.63 8.94
CA LEU A 287 -6.83 -14.14 7.58
C LEU A 287 -6.67 -12.63 7.64
N VAL A 288 -5.56 -12.13 7.12
CA VAL A 288 -5.33 -10.69 6.89
C VAL A 288 -5.52 -10.41 5.42
N GLU A 289 -6.51 -9.60 5.11
CA GLU A 289 -6.89 -9.24 3.75
C GLU A 289 -6.12 -8.02 3.22
N ASN A 290 -5.86 -7.04 4.10
CA ASN A 290 -5.28 -5.75 3.73
C ASN A 290 -3.94 -5.52 4.43
N TRP A 291 -2.94 -5.12 3.66
CA TRP A 291 -1.59 -4.82 4.16
C TRP A 291 -1.24 -3.38 3.84
N VAL A 292 -1.01 -2.56 4.86
CA VAL A 292 -0.56 -1.18 4.71
C VAL A 292 0.95 -1.13 4.93
N ILE A 293 1.69 -0.55 4.00
CA ILE A 293 3.16 -0.50 4.07
C ILE A 293 3.61 0.88 4.55
N GLY A 294 4.10 0.92 5.78
CA GLY A 294 4.45 2.15 6.48
C GLY A 294 3.23 2.87 7.06
N ASN A 295 3.47 4.02 7.66
CA ASN A 295 2.45 4.90 8.22
C ASN A 295 2.71 6.34 7.78
N GLU A 296 1.67 7.03 7.27
CA GLU A 296 1.72 8.47 6.94
C GLU A 296 3.03 8.88 6.27
N ILE A 297 3.40 8.22 5.18
CA ILE A 297 4.75 8.36 4.58
C ILE A 297 5.07 9.78 4.13
N ASN A 298 4.06 10.61 3.88
CA ASN A 298 4.25 12.03 3.60
C ASN A 298 4.70 12.83 4.83
N ALA A 299 4.37 12.39 6.05
CA ALA A 299 4.89 12.89 7.32
C ALA A 299 6.26 12.27 7.64
N ARG A 300 7.23 12.48 6.74
CA ARG A 300 8.56 11.87 6.73
C ARG A 300 9.26 11.94 8.09
N LYS A 301 9.22 13.09 8.74
CA LYS A 301 9.93 13.32 10.01
C LYS A 301 9.36 12.53 11.18
N GLU A 302 8.06 12.30 11.16
CA GLU A 302 7.31 11.73 12.27
C GLU A 302 7.12 10.22 12.11
N TRP A 303 6.71 9.76 10.91
CA TRP A 303 6.17 8.40 10.77
C TRP A 303 6.90 7.50 9.77
N ASN A 304 7.79 8.06 8.93
CA ASN A 304 8.59 7.29 7.97
C ASN A 304 9.95 7.95 7.78
N TYR A 305 10.69 8.10 8.88
CA TYR A 305 11.90 8.90 8.91
C TYR A 305 12.97 8.40 7.94
N MET A 306 13.46 9.32 7.15
CA MET A 306 14.64 9.24 6.31
C MET A 306 15.25 10.65 6.26
N GLU A 307 16.55 10.83 6.04
CA GLU A 307 17.12 12.15 5.78
C GLU A 307 16.37 12.83 4.64
N TYR A 308 16.32 14.19 4.70
CA TYR A 308 15.63 14.93 3.65
C TYR A 308 16.37 14.81 2.32
N VAL A 309 15.66 14.37 1.31
CA VAL A 309 16.08 14.31 -0.10
C VAL A 309 14.98 14.92 -0.97
N ASP A 310 15.22 15.06 -2.27
CA ASP A 310 14.15 15.49 -3.18
C ASP A 310 13.01 14.45 -3.22
N LEU A 311 11.82 14.92 -3.62
CA LEU A 311 10.60 14.10 -3.65
C LEU A 311 10.77 12.83 -4.48
N LYS A 312 11.39 12.94 -5.65
CA LYS A 312 11.57 11.81 -6.57
C LYS A 312 12.42 10.71 -5.94
N THR A 313 13.52 11.10 -5.28
CA THR A 313 14.41 10.17 -4.56
C THR A 313 13.67 9.53 -3.38
N TYR A 314 12.99 10.33 -2.55
CA TYR A 314 12.24 9.81 -1.40
C TYR A 314 11.18 8.79 -1.80
N VAL A 315 10.36 9.14 -2.78
CA VAL A 315 9.29 8.26 -3.27
C VAL A 315 9.88 7.04 -3.98
N GLY A 316 11.03 7.18 -4.66
CA GLY A 316 11.73 6.06 -5.28
C GLY A 316 12.16 5.00 -4.27
N GLU A 317 12.75 5.42 -3.17
CA GLU A 317 13.16 4.48 -2.11
C GLU A 317 11.93 3.84 -1.43
N TYR A 318 10.86 4.59 -1.21
CA TYR A 318 9.60 4.03 -0.71
C TYR A 318 8.97 3.05 -1.73
N ALA A 319 8.93 3.38 -3.00
CA ALA A 319 8.34 2.53 -4.05
C ALA A 319 9.08 1.18 -4.18
N LYS A 320 10.42 1.16 -4.04
CA LYS A 320 11.21 -0.08 -3.98
C LYS A 320 10.79 -0.97 -2.80
N ALA A 321 10.66 -0.38 -1.61
CA ALA A 321 10.22 -1.11 -0.42
C ALA A 321 8.77 -1.60 -0.55
N PHE A 322 7.87 -0.74 -1.05
CA PHE A 322 6.48 -1.10 -1.31
C PHE A 322 6.38 -2.26 -2.30
N ARG A 323 7.09 -2.19 -3.42
CA ARG A 323 7.13 -3.25 -4.45
C ARG A 323 7.67 -4.56 -3.88
N THR A 324 8.69 -4.50 -3.03
CA THR A 324 9.26 -5.68 -2.36
C THR A 324 8.20 -6.39 -1.51
N PHE A 325 7.49 -5.65 -0.66
CA PHE A 325 6.37 -6.21 0.11
C PHE A 325 5.22 -6.68 -0.78
N TYR A 326 4.81 -5.85 -1.74
CA TYR A 326 3.72 -6.18 -2.66
C TYR A 326 3.97 -7.51 -3.37
N ASN A 327 5.14 -7.67 -3.99
CA ASN A 327 5.49 -8.89 -4.72
C ASN A 327 5.56 -10.11 -3.80
N ALA A 328 6.16 -9.98 -2.61
CA ALA A 328 6.25 -11.06 -1.64
C ALA A 328 4.87 -11.48 -1.09
N ILE A 329 4.01 -10.51 -0.77
CA ILE A 329 2.66 -10.76 -0.27
C ILE A 329 1.79 -11.38 -1.36
N LYS A 330 1.72 -10.76 -2.54
CA LYS A 330 0.85 -11.19 -3.64
C LYS A 330 1.27 -12.55 -4.22
N SER A 331 2.57 -12.83 -4.32
CA SER A 331 3.05 -14.14 -4.77
C SER A 331 2.87 -15.26 -3.72
N THR A 332 2.57 -14.91 -2.48
CA THR A 332 2.27 -15.87 -1.40
C THR A 332 0.76 -16.06 -1.25
N ASN A 333 -0.01 -14.97 -1.13
CA ASN A 333 -1.47 -14.96 -1.08
C ASN A 333 -2.02 -13.95 -2.08
N GLY A 334 -2.48 -14.42 -3.23
CA GLY A 334 -2.91 -13.62 -4.37
C GLY A 334 -4.13 -12.73 -4.10
N SER A 335 -4.94 -13.05 -3.07
CA SER A 335 -6.17 -12.31 -2.74
C SER A 335 -5.93 -11.09 -1.84
N CYS A 336 -4.73 -10.94 -1.28
CA CYS A 336 -4.42 -9.79 -0.44
C CYS A 336 -4.41 -8.48 -1.24
N ARG A 337 -4.79 -7.38 -0.57
CA ARG A 337 -4.67 -6.01 -1.07
C ARG A 337 -3.54 -5.30 -0.33
N VAL A 338 -2.81 -4.44 -1.02
CA VAL A 338 -1.65 -3.73 -0.45
C VAL A 338 -1.80 -2.23 -0.67
N TYR A 339 -1.56 -1.45 0.38
CA TYR A 339 -1.89 -0.03 0.45
C TYR A 339 -0.67 0.83 0.79
N ILE A 340 -0.58 2.00 0.14
CA ILE A 340 0.24 3.14 0.58
C ILE A 340 -0.52 3.90 1.68
N SER A 341 0.18 4.51 2.65
CA SER A 341 -0.44 5.27 3.74
C SER A 341 -0.09 6.76 3.67
N LEU A 342 -1.11 7.63 3.78
CA LEU A 342 -0.97 9.09 3.81
C LEU A 342 -1.75 9.70 4.98
N ASP A 343 -1.24 10.84 5.50
CA ASP A 343 -1.99 11.68 6.44
C ASP A 343 -2.90 12.70 5.72
N GLN A 344 -3.56 13.58 6.49
CA GLN A 344 -4.47 14.60 5.99
C GLN A 344 -3.80 15.77 5.26
N GLN A 345 -2.46 15.90 5.25
CA GLN A 345 -1.75 17.02 4.65
C GLN A 345 -1.63 16.81 3.14
N TRP A 346 -2.55 17.41 2.38
CA TRP A 346 -2.73 17.11 0.98
C TRP A 346 -1.91 18.00 0.03
N ASN A 347 -2.07 19.33 0.16
CA ASN A 347 -1.37 20.32 -0.66
C ASN A 347 -1.08 21.56 0.17
N ARG A 348 -0.19 21.42 1.13
CA ARG A 348 0.11 22.44 2.13
C ARG A 348 1.41 23.21 1.86
N ASN A 349 2.19 22.80 0.86
CA ASN A 349 3.54 23.30 0.58
C ASN A 349 4.49 23.11 1.78
N ASN A 350 4.50 21.90 2.31
CA ASN A 350 5.22 21.55 3.55
C ASN A 350 6.74 21.40 3.41
N SER A 351 7.33 21.71 2.26
CA SER A 351 8.77 21.58 2.02
C SER A 351 9.64 22.29 3.08
N SER A 352 9.15 23.40 3.65
CA SER A 352 9.83 24.12 4.72
C SER A 352 9.87 23.35 6.06
N SER A 353 8.94 22.41 6.29
CA SER A 353 8.91 21.54 7.47
C SER A 353 9.78 20.30 7.32
N GLY A 354 10.23 19.99 6.08
CA GLY A 354 10.95 18.76 5.72
C GLY A 354 10.04 17.54 5.58
N ASN A 355 8.72 17.74 5.51
CA ASN A 355 7.71 16.76 5.13
C ASN A 355 7.29 16.98 3.67
N TYR A 356 6.50 16.06 3.10
CA TYR A 356 5.99 16.17 1.75
C TYR A 356 4.46 16.31 1.76
N ASP A 357 3.91 16.86 0.70
CA ASP A 357 2.46 16.89 0.52
C ASP A 357 1.95 15.52 0.05
N GLY A 358 0.81 15.08 0.60
CA GLY A 358 0.24 13.77 0.28
C GLY A 358 -0.08 13.62 -1.22
N ARG A 359 -0.56 14.71 -1.86
CA ARG A 359 -0.82 14.73 -3.29
C ARG A 359 0.45 14.51 -4.11
N ASP A 360 1.55 15.21 -3.77
CA ASP A 360 2.81 15.09 -4.50
C ASP A 360 3.43 13.69 -4.35
N ILE A 361 3.33 13.11 -3.15
CA ILE A 361 3.70 11.71 -2.92
C ILE A 361 2.88 10.77 -3.82
N LEU A 362 1.56 10.96 -3.86
CA LEU A 362 0.66 10.11 -4.63
C LEU A 362 0.94 10.17 -6.14
N ASP A 363 1.13 11.38 -6.66
CA ASP A 363 1.46 11.61 -8.06
C ASP A 363 2.78 10.94 -8.45
N GLU A 364 3.83 11.17 -7.67
CA GLU A 364 5.15 10.63 -7.95
C GLU A 364 5.21 9.11 -7.75
N PHE A 365 4.53 8.58 -6.72
CA PHE A 365 4.43 7.15 -6.48
C PHE A 365 3.74 6.44 -7.66
N ASN A 366 2.58 6.94 -8.08
CA ASN A 366 1.86 6.38 -9.22
C ASN A 366 2.71 6.42 -10.50
N ARG A 367 3.39 7.55 -10.74
CA ARG A 367 4.28 7.71 -11.90
C ARG A 367 5.41 6.68 -11.91
N GLN A 368 6.07 6.46 -10.76
CA GLN A 368 7.18 5.51 -10.65
C GLN A 368 6.71 4.07 -10.75
N ILE A 369 5.62 3.72 -10.07
CA ILE A 369 5.04 2.36 -10.15
C ILE A 369 4.67 2.03 -11.61
N LYS A 370 3.99 2.94 -12.32
CA LYS A 370 3.61 2.71 -13.73
C LYS A 370 4.82 2.64 -14.66
N ALA A 371 5.87 3.38 -14.39
CA ALA A 371 7.09 3.36 -15.22
C ALA A 371 7.83 2.02 -15.15
N GLU A 372 7.72 1.28 -14.06
CA GLU A 372 8.36 -0.04 -13.87
C GLU A 372 7.35 -1.21 -13.91
N GLY A 373 6.12 -0.95 -14.37
CA GLY A 373 5.02 -1.90 -14.45
C GLY A 373 3.93 -1.65 -13.42
N ASP A 374 2.73 -1.28 -13.87
CA ASP A 374 1.60 -0.99 -12.98
C ASP A 374 1.20 -2.21 -12.17
N ILE A 375 0.73 -1.97 -10.96
CA ILE A 375 0.17 -2.96 -10.04
C ILE A 375 -1.07 -2.41 -9.36
N GLU A 376 -1.88 -3.30 -8.83
CA GLU A 376 -3.10 -2.97 -8.10
C GLU A 376 -2.78 -2.56 -6.65
N TRP A 377 -2.37 -1.30 -6.44
CA TRP A 377 -2.19 -0.73 -5.11
C TRP A 377 -3.44 0.04 -4.66
N GLY A 378 -3.66 0.12 -3.35
CA GLY A 378 -4.72 0.93 -2.73
C GLY A 378 -4.16 2.10 -1.91
N LEU A 379 -5.04 3.00 -1.49
CA LEU A 379 -4.74 4.14 -0.63
C LEU A 379 -5.37 3.95 0.75
N ALA A 380 -4.54 3.93 1.79
CA ALA A 380 -4.93 4.08 3.19
C ALA A 380 -4.68 5.52 3.59
N ILE A 381 -5.72 6.27 3.96
CA ILE A 381 -5.59 7.69 4.31
C ILE A 381 -6.19 7.97 5.68
N HIS A 382 -5.58 8.92 6.42
CA HIS A 382 -5.97 9.34 7.75
C HIS A 382 -6.59 10.75 7.72
N PRO A 383 -7.89 10.91 7.41
CA PRO A 383 -8.55 12.21 7.26
C PRO A 383 -8.98 12.80 8.61
N TYR A 384 -8.04 12.93 9.53
CA TYR A 384 -8.28 13.60 10.81
C TYR A 384 -8.75 15.04 10.61
N ASN A 385 -9.47 15.58 11.60
CA ASN A 385 -9.87 16.98 11.54
C ASN A 385 -8.70 17.94 11.83
N VAL A 386 -8.85 19.19 11.47
CA VAL A 386 -7.84 20.24 11.62
C VAL A 386 -8.41 21.43 12.39
N PRO A 387 -7.86 21.73 13.58
CA PRO A 387 -6.83 20.97 14.31
C PRO A 387 -7.36 19.64 14.85
N LEU A 388 -6.45 18.72 15.14
CA LEU A 388 -6.73 17.33 15.56
C LEU A 388 -7.59 17.26 16.84
N THR A 389 -7.47 18.25 17.72
CA THR A 389 -8.22 18.37 18.98
C THR A 389 -9.63 18.96 18.80
N THR A 390 -10.10 19.15 17.56
CA THR A 390 -11.41 19.76 17.23
C THR A 390 -12.31 18.74 16.56
N PRO A 391 -13.46 18.36 17.15
CA PRO A 391 -14.39 17.39 16.56
C PRO A 391 -15.43 18.02 15.61
N TYR A 392 -15.45 19.33 15.42
CA TYR A 392 -16.46 20.05 14.65
C TYR A 392 -16.21 19.95 13.14
N LEU A 393 -16.55 18.83 12.50
CA LEU A 393 -16.38 18.61 11.07
C LEU A 393 -17.24 19.53 10.19
N TRP A 394 -18.38 19.98 10.72
CA TRP A 394 -19.34 20.88 10.06
C TRP A 394 -18.94 22.36 10.13
N ASP A 395 -17.88 22.69 10.86
CA ASP A 395 -17.23 24.00 10.87
C ASP A 395 -15.74 23.83 10.51
N PRO A 396 -15.45 23.49 9.23
CA PRO A 396 -14.11 23.12 8.82
C PRO A 396 -13.15 24.30 8.83
N SER A 397 -11.89 24.03 9.11
CA SER A 397 -10.78 24.98 8.98
C SER A 397 -10.74 25.59 7.57
N LYS A 398 -10.24 26.83 7.45
CA LYS A 398 -9.98 27.50 6.15
C LYS A 398 -8.97 26.74 5.26
N LEU A 399 -8.24 25.79 5.83
CA LEU A 399 -7.32 24.90 5.11
C LEU A 399 -8.04 23.76 4.38
N VAL A 400 -9.32 23.54 4.70
CA VAL A 400 -10.16 22.49 4.10
C VAL A 400 -11.04 23.13 3.04
N LYS A 401 -10.79 22.80 1.77
CA LYS A 401 -11.50 23.32 0.61
C LYS A 401 -12.12 22.18 -0.20
N ASP A 402 -13.15 22.49 -0.95
CA ASP A 402 -13.83 21.54 -1.84
C ASP A 402 -13.19 21.53 -3.24
N SER A 403 -11.88 21.32 -3.30
CA SER A 403 -11.13 21.26 -4.56
C SER A 403 -9.81 20.50 -4.39
N ALA A 404 -9.23 20.03 -5.49
CA ALA A 404 -7.94 19.34 -5.50
C ALA A 404 -6.77 20.21 -4.94
N ASP A 405 -6.93 21.52 -4.87
CA ASP A 405 -5.96 22.46 -4.29
C ASP A 405 -6.15 22.68 -2.79
N THR A 406 -6.99 21.87 -2.14
CA THR A 406 -7.16 21.91 -0.67
C THR A 406 -5.83 21.67 0.03
N SER A 407 -5.53 22.46 1.06
CA SER A 407 -4.32 22.22 1.86
C SER A 407 -4.43 20.96 2.72
N MET A 408 -5.64 20.67 3.21
CA MET A 408 -5.90 19.55 4.11
C MET A 408 -7.11 18.76 3.64
N VAL A 409 -7.07 17.45 3.82
CA VAL A 409 -8.19 16.54 3.58
C VAL A 409 -8.70 16.02 4.93
N THR A 410 -9.99 16.24 5.18
CA THR A 410 -10.73 15.74 6.34
C THR A 410 -12.00 15.04 5.86
N MET A 411 -12.80 14.49 6.76
CA MET A 411 -14.07 13.91 6.34
C MET A 411 -15.02 14.94 5.68
N ALA A 412 -14.86 16.23 5.95
CA ALA A 412 -15.69 17.27 5.32
C ALA A 412 -15.46 17.38 3.81
N ASN A 413 -14.29 17.01 3.31
CA ASN A 413 -13.94 17.07 1.90
C ASN A 413 -13.24 15.81 1.37
N ILE A 414 -13.43 14.64 1.98
CA ILE A 414 -12.77 13.38 1.58
C ILE A 414 -13.02 12.99 0.11
N HIS A 415 -14.17 13.41 -0.45
CA HIS A 415 -14.48 13.21 -1.86
C HIS A 415 -13.41 13.79 -2.80
N VAL A 416 -12.65 14.81 -2.38
CA VAL A 416 -11.54 15.36 -3.16
C VAL A 416 -10.51 14.28 -3.49
N VAL A 417 -10.22 13.38 -2.55
CA VAL A 417 -9.27 12.26 -2.76
C VAL A 417 -9.84 11.23 -3.74
N THR A 418 -11.10 10.83 -3.53
CA THR A 418 -11.73 9.81 -4.41
C THR A 418 -11.96 10.36 -5.82
N ASP A 419 -12.31 11.64 -5.96
CA ASP A 419 -12.40 12.30 -7.27
C ASP A 419 -11.01 12.42 -7.94
N TYR A 420 -9.95 12.66 -7.14
CA TYR A 420 -8.58 12.71 -7.65
C TYR A 420 -8.13 11.37 -8.23
N LEU A 421 -8.44 10.27 -7.55
CA LEU A 421 -8.12 8.92 -8.00
C LEU A 421 -8.96 8.45 -9.21
N ARG A 422 -10.04 9.14 -9.57
CA ARG A 422 -10.83 8.86 -10.78
C ARG A 422 -10.18 9.38 -12.07
N GLN A 423 -9.10 10.17 -11.97
CA GLN A 423 -8.36 10.59 -13.16
C GLN A 423 -7.75 9.37 -13.86
N GLU A 424 -7.77 9.35 -15.18
CA GLU A 424 -7.29 8.24 -16.01
C GLU A 424 -5.89 7.75 -15.62
N ILE A 425 -5.00 8.67 -15.22
CA ILE A 425 -3.63 8.35 -14.80
C ILE A 425 -3.55 7.46 -13.56
N PHE A 426 -4.58 7.44 -12.70
CA PHE A 426 -4.62 6.65 -11.47
C PHE A 426 -5.39 5.34 -11.61
N LEU A 427 -6.20 5.19 -12.65
CA LEU A 427 -6.99 3.97 -12.83
C LEU A 427 -6.07 2.73 -12.91
N THR A 428 -6.60 1.61 -12.45
CA THR A 428 -5.96 0.30 -12.63
C THR A 428 -5.89 -0.09 -14.11
N GLU A 429 -5.18 -1.16 -14.43
CA GLU A 429 -5.12 -1.70 -15.80
C GLU A 429 -6.51 -2.02 -16.35
N ASP A 430 -7.44 -2.45 -15.48
CA ASP A 430 -8.83 -2.76 -15.84
C ASP A 430 -9.75 -1.51 -15.90
N GLY A 431 -9.22 -0.31 -15.67
CA GLY A 431 -9.97 0.95 -15.69
C GLY A 431 -10.76 1.24 -14.41
N GLU A 432 -10.51 0.50 -13.33
CA GLU A 432 -11.18 0.68 -12.05
C GLU A 432 -10.47 1.74 -11.18
N VAL A 433 -11.26 2.43 -10.34
CA VAL A 433 -10.72 3.35 -9.33
C VAL A 433 -10.04 2.53 -8.23
N ARG A 434 -8.83 2.95 -7.82
CA ARG A 434 -8.08 2.25 -6.77
C ARG A 434 -8.84 2.24 -5.45
N SER A 435 -8.74 1.13 -4.72
CA SER A 435 -9.34 0.93 -3.39
C SER A 435 -8.86 2.00 -2.40
N VAL A 436 -9.80 2.58 -1.64
CA VAL A 436 -9.51 3.56 -0.60
C VAL A 436 -10.05 3.06 0.73
N ILE A 437 -9.20 2.98 1.75
CA ILE A 437 -9.59 2.74 3.13
C ILE A 437 -9.23 3.96 3.98
N LEU A 438 -10.16 4.37 4.86
CA LEU A 438 -9.89 5.37 5.88
C LEU A 438 -9.35 4.64 7.10
N SER A 439 -8.05 4.37 7.10
CA SER A 439 -7.43 3.40 8.02
C SER A 439 -7.24 3.92 9.43
N GLU A 440 -7.32 5.24 9.63
CA GLU A 440 -7.24 5.86 10.94
C GLU A 440 -7.88 7.25 10.94
N LEU A 441 -8.82 7.48 11.85
CA LEU A 441 -9.38 8.79 12.17
C LEU A 441 -10.13 8.72 13.49
N GLY A 442 -10.31 9.85 14.15
CA GLY A 442 -11.05 9.90 15.41
C GLY A 442 -11.37 11.32 15.83
N TYR A 443 -12.27 11.45 16.80
CA TYR A 443 -12.76 12.75 17.30
C TYR A 443 -12.76 12.74 18.81
N THR A 444 -12.19 13.80 19.42
CA THR A 444 -12.09 13.89 20.88
C THR A 444 -13.42 14.14 21.55
N SER A 445 -13.67 13.47 22.67
CA SER A 445 -14.83 13.72 23.56
C SER A 445 -14.59 14.85 24.56
N LEU A 446 -13.39 15.44 24.61
CA LEU A 446 -13.08 16.54 25.56
C LEU A 446 -13.86 17.82 25.28
N LYS A 447 -14.52 17.93 24.12
CA LYS A 447 -15.44 19.01 23.77
C LYS A 447 -16.92 18.66 24.00
N GLY A 448 -17.17 17.47 24.56
CA GLY A 448 -18.48 16.89 24.80
C GLY A 448 -18.63 15.53 24.11
N GLU A 449 -19.18 14.55 24.82
CA GLU A 449 -19.40 13.21 24.25
C GLU A 449 -20.46 13.21 23.13
N GLU A 450 -21.46 14.10 23.23
CA GLU A 450 -22.46 14.27 22.17
C GLU A 450 -21.84 14.88 20.90
N VAL A 451 -20.87 15.80 21.07
CA VAL A 451 -20.14 16.39 19.94
C VAL A 451 -19.26 15.32 19.25
N GLN A 452 -18.56 14.49 20.02
CA GLN A 452 -17.82 13.34 19.48
C GLN A 452 -18.75 12.42 18.68
N ALA A 453 -19.89 12.07 19.26
CA ALA A 453 -20.88 11.19 18.65
C ALA A 453 -21.47 11.76 17.35
N ALA A 454 -21.73 13.08 17.32
CA ALA A 454 -22.19 13.76 16.11
C ALA A 454 -21.12 13.77 15.02
N ALA A 455 -19.84 13.95 15.38
CA ALA A 455 -18.72 13.90 14.43
C ALA A 455 -18.53 12.49 13.85
N ILE A 456 -18.67 11.45 14.66
CA ILE A 456 -18.62 10.05 14.22
C ILE A 456 -19.76 9.76 13.25
N ALA A 457 -21.01 10.18 13.57
CA ALA A 457 -22.14 10.00 12.67
C ALA A 457 -21.95 10.76 11.35
N TYR A 458 -21.47 12.01 11.40
CA TYR A 458 -21.15 12.81 10.21
C TYR A 458 -20.14 12.10 9.31
N ALA A 459 -19.01 11.67 9.89
CA ALA A 459 -17.95 11.00 9.15
C ALA A 459 -18.42 9.69 8.50
N TYR A 460 -19.17 8.89 9.26
CA TYR A 460 -19.70 7.63 8.76
C TYR A 460 -20.66 7.84 7.59
N LYS A 461 -21.58 8.79 7.69
CA LYS A 461 -22.54 9.08 6.61
C LYS A 461 -21.88 9.52 5.30
N ILE A 462 -20.78 10.25 5.39
CA ILE A 462 -20.00 10.61 4.21
C ILE A 462 -19.28 9.39 3.63
N ALA A 463 -18.65 8.56 4.47
CA ALA A 463 -17.96 7.35 4.02
C ALA A 463 -18.94 6.32 3.43
N GLU A 464 -20.10 6.13 4.07
CA GLU A 464 -21.16 5.23 3.59
C GLU A 464 -21.63 5.60 2.18
N ALA A 465 -21.84 6.89 1.94
CA ALA A 465 -22.33 7.41 0.66
C ALA A 465 -21.27 7.43 -0.45
N ASN A 466 -19.99 7.33 -0.15
CA ASN A 466 -18.91 7.35 -1.13
C ASN A 466 -18.56 5.93 -1.57
N GLN A 467 -18.94 5.55 -2.79
CA GLN A 467 -18.76 4.20 -3.31
C GLN A 467 -17.28 3.75 -3.47
N HIS A 468 -16.33 4.70 -3.47
CA HIS A 468 -14.90 4.43 -3.62
C HIS A 468 -14.16 4.30 -2.28
N ILE A 469 -14.87 4.43 -1.15
CA ILE A 469 -14.34 4.17 0.18
C ILE A 469 -14.82 2.79 0.62
N ASP A 470 -13.90 1.88 0.88
CA ASP A 470 -14.21 0.50 1.24
C ASP A 470 -14.52 0.34 2.74
N SER A 471 -13.80 1.07 3.58
CA SER A 471 -13.98 1.02 5.04
C SER A 471 -13.56 2.33 5.72
N ILE A 472 -14.11 2.54 6.93
CA ILE A 472 -13.74 3.64 7.84
C ILE A 472 -13.43 3.06 9.21
N LEU A 473 -12.17 3.21 9.66
CA LEU A 473 -11.66 2.65 10.89
C LEU A 473 -11.42 3.75 11.92
N PHE A 474 -12.31 3.84 12.91
CA PHE A 474 -12.17 4.85 13.95
C PHE A 474 -11.08 4.47 14.95
N SER A 475 -10.22 5.39 15.24
CA SER A 475 -9.28 5.39 16.35
C SER A 475 -9.95 6.04 17.54
N ARG A 476 -10.37 5.31 18.59
CA ARG A 476 -10.14 3.88 18.81
C ARG A 476 -11.29 3.26 19.61
N GLN A 477 -11.19 1.98 19.93
CA GLN A 477 -12.21 1.32 20.76
C GLN A 477 -12.21 1.86 22.21
N THR A 478 -11.04 2.01 22.85
CA THR A 478 -10.88 2.49 24.23
C THR A 478 -9.88 3.63 24.28
N ASP A 479 -10.15 4.69 25.03
CA ASP A 479 -9.23 5.82 25.24
C ASP A 479 -7.86 5.35 25.74
N ALA A 480 -6.79 5.93 25.20
CA ALA A 480 -5.43 5.76 25.67
C ALA A 480 -4.97 6.96 26.51
N ALA A 481 -4.30 6.69 27.64
CA ALA A 481 -3.91 7.72 28.58
C ALA A 481 -2.96 8.77 27.94
N GLU A 482 -2.05 8.31 27.10
CA GLU A 482 -1.08 9.15 26.40
C GLU A 482 -1.76 10.09 25.39
N GLU A 483 -2.82 9.63 24.74
CA GLU A 483 -3.60 10.44 23.80
C GLU A 483 -4.49 11.44 24.53
N ILE A 484 -5.11 11.04 25.66
CA ILE A 484 -5.89 11.98 26.51
C ILE A 484 -5.01 13.16 26.94
N ALA A 485 -3.75 12.90 27.33
CA ALA A 485 -2.80 13.94 27.72
C ALA A 485 -2.50 14.94 26.58
N GLN A 486 -2.68 14.51 25.32
CA GLN A 486 -2.54 15.34 24.12
C GLN A 486 -3.85 16.01 23.68
N GLY A 487 -4.96 15.82 24.42
CA GLY A 487 -6.27 16.33 24.06
C GLY A 487 -7.09 15.40 23.15
N LEU A 488 -6.71 14.13 23.03
CA LEU A 488 -7.23 13.18 22.06
C LEU A 488 -7.98 12.02 22.74
N ALA A 489 -9.06 12.29 23.48
CA ALA A 489 -9.95 11.27 24.05
C ALA A 489 -10.88 10.73 22.97
N MET A 490 -10.36 9.91 22.05
CA MET A 490 -11.08 9.51 20.81
C MET A 490 -11.84 8.19 20.92
N GLY A 491 -11.65 7.40 21.98
CA GLY A 491 -12.27 6.10 22.17
C GLY A 491 -13.81 6.16 22.20
N LEU A 492 -14.44 5.04 21.82
CA LEU A 492 -15.87 4.79 22.09
C LEU A 492 -16.10 4.47 23.56
N ASN A 493 -15.08 3.92 24.22
CA ASN A 493 -15.02 3.69 25.65
C ASN A 493 -14.03 4.66 26.32
N ARG A 494 -14.33 5.03 27.59
CA ARG A 494 -13.35 5.72 28.44
C ARG A 494 -12.23 4.77 28.83
N ALA A 495 -11.13 5.29 29.36
CA ALA A 495 -9.98 4.50 29.80
C ALA A 495 -10.32 3.46 30.89
N ASP A 496 -11.39 3.67 31.68
CA ASP A 496 -11.91 2.71 32.66
C ASP A 496 -12.78 1.60 32.05
N GLY A 497 -12.98 1.65 30.73
CA GLY A 497 -13.79 0.69 29.98
C GLY A 497 -15.29 1.00 29.93
N SER A 498 -15.76 2.06 30.59
CA SER A 498 -17.15 2.48 30.53
C SER A 498 -17.49 3.10 29.17
N HIS A 499 -18.71 2.88 28.69
CA HIS A 499 -19.13 3.38 27.39
C HIS A 499 -19.36 4.90 27.41
N LYS A 500 -18.89 5.60 26.39
CA LYS A 500 -19.26 6.97 26.10
C LYS A 500 -20.60 7.03 25.33
N TYR A 501 -21.16 8.23 25.21
CA TYR A 501 -22.37 8.43 24.40
C TYR A 501 -22.17 7.96 22.93
N ALA A 502 -21.00 8.17 22.38
CA ALA A 502 -20.61 7.73 21.04
C ALA A 502 -20.74 6.21 20.82
N TYR A 503 -20.60 5.39 21.86
CA TYR A 503 -20.74 3.93 21.77
C TYR A 503 -22.11 3.52 21.22
N GLN A 504 -23.19 4.09 21.77
CA GLN A 504 -24.54 3.77 21.30
C GLN A 504 -24.79 4.29 19.88
N ILE A 505 -24.28 5.46 19.56
CA ILE A 505 -24.44 6.03 18.22
C ILE A 505 -23.75 5.13 17.20
N TYR A 506 -22.51 4.73 17.47
CA TYR A 506 -21.75 3.80 16.61
C TYR A 506 -22.45 2.44 16.48
N LYS A 507 -22.98 1.90 17.59
CA LYS A 507 -23.71 0.62 17.61
C LYS A 507 -24.88 0.61 16.62
N TYR A 508 -25.69 1.67 16.63
CA TYR A 508 -26.93 1.73 15.85
C TYR A 508 -26.78 2.37 14.48
N MET A 509 -25.63 2.97 14.15
CA MET A 509 -25.33 3.35 12.77
C MET A 509 -25.43 2.13 11.87
N ASP A 510 -25.93 2.32 10.63
CA ASP A 510 -26.09 1.26 9.63
C ASP A 510 -27.04 0.14 10.06
N THR A 511 -28.05 0.49 10.86
CA THR A 511 -29.14 -0.40 11.29
C THR A 511 -30.51 0.25 11.05
N GLU A 512 -31.57 -0.53 11.15
CA GLU A 512 -32.94 -0.02 11.05
C GLU A 512 -33.28 1.05 12.12
N GLN A 513 -32.55 1.08 13.24
CA GLN A 513 -32.74 2.03 14.33
C GLN A 513 -31.86 3.29 14.18
N GLU A 514 -31.06 3.39 13.17
CA GLU A 514 -30.10 4.49 12.98
C GLU A 514 -30.74 5.87 13.13
N GLY A 515 -31.90 6.08 12.49
CA GLY A 515 -32.59 7.37 12.53
C GLY A 515 -32.98 7.84 13.94
N GLN A 516 -33.27 6.89 14.84
CA GLN A 516 -33.56 7.18 16.25
C GLN A 516 -32.31 7.67 17.00
N TYR A 517 -31.17 7.07 16.74
CA TYR A 517 -29.92 7.34 17.47
C TYR A 517 -29.12 8.49 16.89
N THR A 518 -29.12 8.68 15.57
CA THR A 518 -28.34 9.74 14.90
C THR A 518 -29.13 11.04 14.67
N GLY A 519 -30.43 11.06 14.97
CA GLY A 519 -31.29 12.23 14.73
C GLY A 519 -30.82 13.50 15.44
N PHE A 520 -30.31 13.42 16.67
CA PHE A 520 -29.78 14.55 17.43
C PHE A 520 -28.58 15.22 16.72
N ALA A 521 -27.76 14.44 16.03
CA ALA A 521 -26.59 14.95 15.35
C ALA A 521 -26.95 15.91 14.22
N LYS A 522 -28.05 15.66 13.50
CA LYS A 522 -28.55 16.59 12.46
C LYS A 522 -28.83 17.98 13.02
N SER A 523 -29.49 18.06 14.19
CA SER A 523 -29.76 19.32 14.85
C SER A 523 -28.50 20.04 15.32
N MET A 524 -27.52 19.28 15.83
CA MET A 524 -26.21 19.81 16.27
C MET A 524 -25.41 20.34 15.10
N ILE A 525 -25.40 19.64 13.96
CA ILE A 525 -24.72 20.00 12.73
C ILE A 525 -25.42 21.17 12.00
N GLY A 526 -26.70 21.38 12.24
CA GLY A 526 -27.51 22.39 11.57
C GLY A 526 -28.09 21.96 10.22
N ILE A 527 -28.33 20.64 10.06
CA ILE A 527 -28.94 20.05 8.86
C ILE A 527 -30.28 19.40 9.16
N SER A 528 -31.14 19.31 8.15
CA SER A 528 -32.42 18.58 8.25
C SER A 528 -32.29 17.14 7.73
N ASP A 529 -31.39 16.92 6.78
CA ASP A 529 -31.15 15.62 6.15
C ASP A 529 -29.69 15.39 5.85
N TRP A 530 -29.24 14.14 5.94
CA TRP A 530 -27.84 13.74 5.67
C TRP A 530 -27.39 14.05 4.24
N SER A 531 -28.30 14.05 3.26
CA SER A 531 -27.98 14.40 1.87
C SER A 531 -27.39 15.81 1.70
N GLN A 532 -27.57 16.70 2.69
CA GLN A 532 -27.02 18.06 2.66
C GLN A 532 -25.49 18.10 2.83
N ILE A 533 -24.92 17.07 3.45
CA ILE A 533 -23.45 16.94 3.61
C ILE A 533 -22.82 15.98 2.60
N ILE A 534 -23.62 15.17 1.92
CA ILE A 534 -23.17 14.21 0.92
C ILE A 534 -23.03 14.94 -0.42
N LYS A 535 -21.82 14.97 -0.95
CA LYS A 535 -21.56 15.54 -2.26
C LYS A 535 -22.02 14.56 -3.35
N LYS A 536 -23.11 14.89 -4.04
CA LYS A 536 -23.55 14.16 -5.23
C LYS A 536 -22.65 14.53 -6.39
N ARG A 537 -21.88 13.60 -6.92
CA ARG A 537 -21.08 13.77 -8.12
C ARG A 537 -21.26 12.59 -9.09
#